data_83426334971ea04f5d4f989d882666b3
#
_entry.id   83426334971ea04f5d4f989d882666b3
#
_cell.length_a   1.000
_cell.length_b   1.000
_cell.length_c   1.000
_cell.angle_alpha   90.00
_cell.angle_beta   90.00
_cell.angle_gamma   90.00
#
_symmetry.space_group_name_H-M   'P 1'
#
loop_
_entity.id
_entity.type
_entity.pdbx_description
1 polymer ?
#
loop_
_entity_poly.entity_id
_entity_poly.type
_entity_poly.pdbx_seq_one_letter_code
_entity_poly.pdbx_strand_id
1 'polypeptide(L)'
;MASRAASATSLRGATEVKVRKQFRLGGKRYPIWLKLLLLTSLLLGLCFRFVNLDRKLYWHDEALTSLRVFGYTQTELVQQAFNGQVVEVAALQKYQHPSPDKGWGDTLTALAGNAEHPPLYYLLARLWSDGFGSSVAAMRSLPVVISLFAFPCIYWLCLELFESSLTAAIACALIAIAPFHVIYAQEAREYSLWAVTVLFSSASFLRALRLQTKQAWGLYAIAVSVSLYTHALAGLVPIAHGVYLLATQRDRLFKTFKSFALAAIAGLATFLPWIVLVVRNWAQVHAATEGVRRAQTLHTIIGKWFINLNRVFVDTELGSANIIFVLLAAVVFYWLCRHTTQRIWLFIVSLIVVTAFPLVIADLILQSRYSTNLRYLTPCYIAIELAVSYYLATHLRSRQLRQHKVARTALVTLVAAGSLSCLISSQSEVWWHKSIQKTGFYPEFSRIVDRTTNPLIISDSSNAIDVLSLSHSLDPKVHLQLLPATVVPQVPGQFSDVFLFSASIPLRENLEKTQNFQAQPLSKTRNVFHLTKLPALLRK
;
A
#
# COMPACT_ATOMS: atom_id res chain seq x y z
N MET A 1 -14.33 49.21 -29.18
CA MET A 1 -13.52 47.99 -28.94
C MET A 1 -12.42 48.15 -27.86
N ALA A 2 -11.91 49.35 -27.62
CA ALA A 2 -10.85 49.59 -26.63
C ALA A 2 -11.28 49.48 -25.16
N SER A 3 -12.53 49.77 -24.82
CA SER A 3 -13.06 49.72 -23.44
C SER A 3 -13.22 48.29 -22.87
N ARG A 4 -13.45 47.27 -23.70
CA ARG A 4 -13.54 45.88 -23.27
C ARG A 4 -12.18 45.21 -22.97
N ALA A 5 -11.11 45.66 -23.62
CA ALA A 5 -9.76 45.16 -23.40
C ALA A 5 -9.17 45.66 -22.07
N ALA A 6 -9.42 46.91 -21.69
CA ALA A 6 -8.98 47.49 -20.44
C ALA A 6 -9.62 46.81 -19.19
N SER A 7 -10.91 46.44 -19.31
CA SER A 7 -11.64 45.72 -18.22
C SER A 7 -11.13 44.29 -18.00
N ALA A 8 -10.74 43.58 -19.06
CA ALA A 8 -10.22 42.20 -18.95
C ALA A 8 -8.80 42.17 -18.35
N THR A 9 -7.97 43.17 -18.61
CA THR A 9 -6.62 43.29 -18.07
C THR A 9 -6.63 43.67 -16.57
N SER A 10 -7.58 44.55 -16.20
CA SER A 10 -7.79 44.93 -14.77
C SER A 10 -8.30 43.77 -13.93
N LEU A 11 -9.19 42.96 -14.47
CA LEU A 11 -9.69 41.75 -13.78
C LEU A 11 -8.61 40.65 -13.64
N ARG A 12 -7.74 40.49 -14.62
CA ARG A 12 -6.59 39.57 -14.52
C ARG A 12 -5.58 40.05 -13.50
N GLY A 13 -5.23 41.33 -13.50
CA GLY A 13 -4.32 41.91 -12.50
C GLY A 13 -4.86 41.83 -11.07
N ALA A 14 -6.16 42.08 -10.87
CA ALA A 14 -6.80 41.96 -9.57
C ALA A 14 -6.87 40.51 -9.08
N THR A 15 -7.04 39.53 -9.97
CA THR A 15 -7.05 38.11 -9.63
C THR A 15 -5.64 37.60 -9.31
N GLU A 16 -4.62 38.00 -10.06
CA GLU A 16 -3.22 37.66 -9.75
C GLU A 16 -2.72 38.30 -8.47
N VAL A 17 -3.09 39.56 -8.18
CA VAL A 17 -2.75 40.25 -6.93
C VAL A 17 -3.47 39.61 -5.74
N LYS A 18 -4.73 39.17 -5.90
CA LYS A 18 -5.45 38.44 -4.87
C LYS A 18 -4.83 37.06 -4.60
N VAL A 19 -4.39 36.36 -5.65
CA VAL A 19 -3.68 35.07 -5.54
C VAL A 19 -2.32 35.24 -4.87
N ARG A 20 -1.52 36.27 -5.24
CA ARG A 20 -0.24 36.57 -4.55
C ARG A 20 -0.41 36.97 -3.09
N LYS A 21 -1.51 37.63 -2.70
CA LYS A 21 -1.81 37.93 -1.29
C LYS A 21 -2.23 36.70 -0.49
N GLN A 22 -2.85 35.70 -1.10
CA GLN A 22 -3.23 34.44 -0.43
C GLN A 22 -2.02 33.54 -0.13
N PHE A 23 -0.97 33.57 -0.95
CA PHE A 23 0.29 32.83 -0.72
C PHE A 23 1.24 33.51 0.28
N ARG A 24 0.97 34.73 0.74
CA ARG A 24 1.65 35.25 1.91
C ARG A 24 1.18 34.46 3.12
N LEU A 25 2.09 33.68 3.71
CA LEU A 25 1.99 33.13 5.06
C LEU A 25 1.43 34.24 5.96
N GLY A 26 0.10 34.21 6.16
CA GLY A 26 -0.61 35.27 6.86
C GLY A 26 0.08 35.51 8.18
N GLY A 27 0.44 36.77 8.50
CA GLY A 27 1.33 37.22 9.56
C GLY A 27 0.97 36.85 11.01
N LYS A 28 0.27 35.78 11.27
CA LYS A 28 0.09 35.17 12.59
C LYS A 28 1.26 34.26 12.89
N ARG A 29 2.12 34.68 13.80
CA ARG A 29 3.18 33.83 14.34
C ARG A 29 2.54 32.67 15.11
N TYR A 30 2.66 31.48 14.59
CA TYR A 30 2.28 30.28 15.35
C TYR A 30 3.21 30.11 16.56
N PRO A 31 2.68 29.60 17.69
CA PRO A 31 3.48 29.37 18.88
C PRO A 31 4.63 28.41 18.58
N ILE A 32 5.77 28.64 19.25
CA ILE A 32 7.00 27.89 18.97
C ILE A 32 6.85 26.39 19.18
N TRP A 33 6.09 25.99 20.22
CA TRP A 33 5.81 24.58 20.50
C TRP A 33 5.16 23.86 19.31
N LEU A 34 4.22 24.53 18.59
CA LEU A 34 3.55 23.94 17.44
C LEU A 34 4.51 23.77 16.27
N LYS A 35 5.35 24.77 16.01
CA LYS A 35 6.38 24.66 14.95
C LYS A 35 7.35 23.53 15.23
N LEU A 36 7.81 23.42 16.48
CA LEU A 36 8.71 22.34 16.89
C LEU A 36 8.04 20.98 16.77
N LEU A 37 6.79 20.83 17.24
CA LEU A 37 6.03 19.58 17.11
C LEU A 37 5.90 19.13 15.66
N LEU A 38 5.49 20.05 14.75
CA LEU A 38 5.31 19.74 13.33
C LEU A 38 6.64 19.38 12.66
N LEU A 39 7.71 20.12 12.96
CA LEU A 39 9.04 19.84 12.43
C LEU A 39 9.58 18.49 12.93
N THR A 40 9.46 18.22 14.23
CA THR A 40 9.87 16.94 14.82
C THR A 40 9.09 15.77 14.21
N SER A 41 7.77 15.93 13.99
CA SER A 41 6.95 14.91 13.31
C SER A 41 7.47 14.62 11.91
N LEU A 42 7.82 15.64 11.13
CA LEU A 42 8.38 15.47 9.78
C LEU A 42 9.74 14.77 9.82
N LEU A 43 10.64 15.17 10.71
CA LEU A 43 11.97 14.56 10.84
C LEU A 43 11.86 13.09 11.28
N LEU A 44 11.04 12.79 12.30
CA LEU A 44 10.78 11.42 12.72
C LEU A 44 10.16 10.60 11.60
N GLY A 45 9.17 11.15 10.89
CA GLY A 45 8.54 10.47 9.77
C GLY A 45 9.49 10.15 8.62
N LEU A 46 10.45 11.03 8.33
CA LEU A 46 11.54 10.75 7.40
C LEU A 46 12.43 9.63 7.93
N CYS A 47 12.85 9.71 9.19
CA CYS A 47 13.68 8.68 9.82
C CYS A 47 13.02 7.30 9.74
N PHE A 48 11.76 7.18 10.17
CA PHE A 48 11.04 5.90 10.16
C PHE A 48 10.87 5.28 8.77
N ARG A 49 10.87 6.09 7.71
CA ARG A 49 10.80 5.57 6.34
C ARG A 49 12.09 4.92 5.85
N PHE A 50 13.23 5.36 6.34
CA PHE A 50 14.54 4.88 5.92
C PHE A 50 15.19 3.86 6.86
N VAL A 51 14.74 3.79 8.11
CA VAL A 51 15.33 2.90 9.12
C VAL A 51 14.87 1.44 8.92
N ASN A 52 15.84 0.50 9.01
CA ASN A 52 15.60 -0.94 9.02
C ASN A 52 14.80 -1.45 7.80
N LEU A 53 15.16 -1.00 6.59
CA LEU A 53 14.47 -1.37 5.35
C LEU A 53 14.54 -2.87 5.05
N ASP A 54 15.61 -3.53 5.45
CA ASP A 54 15.86 -4.97 5.24
C ASP A 54 15.37 -5.86 6.40
N ARG A 55 15.00 -5.27 7.55
CA ARG A 55 14.70 -6.04 8.76
C ARG A 55 13.43 -6.88 8.67
N LYS A 56 12.36 -6.35 8.06
CA LYS A 56 11.11 -7.09 7.92
C LYS A 56 11.22 -8.14 6.84
N LEU A 57 10.60 -9.29 7.08
CA LEU A 57 10.46 -10.35 6.08
C LEU A 57 10.12 -9.78 4.69
N TYR A 58 10.85 -10.23 3.65
CA TYR A 58 10.51 -9.95 2.26
C TYR A 58 9.34 -10.84 1.87
N TRP A 59 8.14 -10.31 2.00
CA TRP A 59 6.95 -11.14 1.99
C TRP A 59 6.45 -11.46 0.58
N HIS A 60 5.47 -12.35 0.51
CA HIS A 60 4.91 -12.95 -0.70
C HIS A 60 4.71 -11.97 -1.88
N ASP A 61 4.02 -10.81 -1.65
CA ASP A 61 3.75 -9.86 -2.74
C ASP A 61 5.02 -9.11 -3.17
N GLU A 62 6.00 -8.89 -2.29
CA GLU A 62 7.29 -8.29 -2.64
C GLU A 62 8.13 -9.26 -3.45
N ALA A 63 8.12 -10.55 -3.09
CA ALA A 63 8.79 -11.61 -3.85
C ALA A 63 8.21 -11.73 -5.26
N LEU A 64 6.87 -11.66 -5.40
CA LEU A 64 6.20 -11.59 -6.71
C LEU A 64 6.56 -10.31 -7.48
N THR A 65 6.71 -9.18 -6.78
CA THR A 65 7.11 -7.93 -7.43
C THR A 65 8.49 -8.07 -8.05
N SER A 66 9.49 -8.53 -7.29
CA SER A 66 10.84 -8.73 -7.81
C SER A 66 10.89 -9.75 -8.94
N LEU A 67 10.18 -10.87 -8.81
CA LEU A 67 10.06 -11.87 -9.87
C LEU A 67 9.65 -11.23 -11.20
N ARG A 68 8.57 -10.43 -11.19
CA ARG A 68 8.03 -9.76 -12.39
C ARG A 68 8.93 -8.62 -12.88
N VAL A 69 9.50 -7.84 -11.97
CA VAL A 69 10.43 -6.74 -12.28
C VAL A 69 11.63 -7.27 -13.04
N PHE A 70 12.15 -8.45 -12.68
CA PHE A 70 13.29 -9.06 -13.36
C PHE A 70 12.90 -9.98 -14.52
N GLY A 71 11.64 -9.93 -14.98
CA GLY A 71 11.20 -10.56 -16.23
C GLY A 71 10.89 -12.04 -16.12
N TYR A 72 10.70 -12.57 -14.92
CA TYR A 72 10.31 -13.95 -14.70
C TYR A 72 8.81 -14.08 -14.41
N THR A 73 8.21 -15.17 -14.89
CA THR A 73 6.85 -15.58 -14.55
C THR A 73 6.85 -16.63 -13.46
N GLN A 74 5.73 -16.77 -12.74
CA GLN A 74 5.60 -17.85 -11.74
C GLN A 74 5.65 -19.23 -12.40
N THR A 75 5.11 -19.39 -13.60
CA THR A 75 5.18 -20.64 -14.37
C THR A 75 6.62 -21.02 -14.68
N GLU A 76 7.40 -20.06 -15.12
CA GLU A 76 8.82 -20.24 -15.43
C GLU A 76 9.65 -20.61 -14.19
N LEU A 77 9.40 -19.92 -13.05
CA LEU A 77 9.98 -20.27 -11.76
C LEU A 77 9.68 -21.73 -11.39
N VAL A 78 8.43 -22.14 -11.49
CA VAL A 78 8.01 -23.50 -11.14
C VAL A 78 8.65 -24.53 -12.08
N GLN A 79 8.65 -24.29 -13.38
CA GLN A 79 9.22 -25.24 -14.36
C GLN A 79 10.74 -25.40 -14.19
N GLN A 80 11.46 -24.34 -13.87
CA GLN A 80 12.93 -24.36 -13.80
C GLN A 80 13.45 -24.76 -12.42
N ALA A 81 12.84 -24.30 -11.33
CA ALA A 81 13.35 -24.48 -9.97
C ALA A 81 12.72 -25.69 -9.25
N PHE A 82 11.47 -26.08 -9.60
CA PHE A 82 10.77 -27.17 -8.92
C PHE A 82 10.90 -28.48 -9.69
N ASN A 83 12.15 -28.90 -9.92
CA ASN A 83 12.50 -30.10 -10.71
C ASN A 83 13.01 -31.29 -9.85
N GLY A 84 13.00 -31.15 -8.51
CA GLY A 84 13.43 -32.20 -7.58
C GLY A 84 14.94 -32.22 -7.28
N GLN A 85 15.72 -31.41 -7.95
CA GLN A 85 17.15 -31.29 -7.65
C GLN A 85 17.39 -30.53 -6.35
N VAL A 86 18.45 -30.87 -5.66
CA VAL A 86 18.93 -30.12 -4.49
C VAL A 86 19.74 -28.93 -4.98
N VAL A 87 19.36 -27.74 -4.54
CA VAL A 87 19.99 -26.47 -4.93
C VAL A 87 20.30 -25.63 -3.70
N GLU A 88 21.23 -24.70 -3.82
CA GLU A 88 21.52 -23.68 -2.81
C GLU A 88 20.44 -22.57 -2.83
N VAL A 89 20.29 -21.83 -1.73
CA VAL A 89 19.35 -20.70 -1.61
C VAL A 89 19.58 -19.67 -2.73
N ALA A 90 20.83 -19.37 -3.07
CA ALA A 90 21.20 -18.43 -4.12
C ALA A 90 20.63 -18.79 -5.50
N ALA A 91 20.54 -20.09 -5.81
CA ALA A 91 19.98 -20.58 -7.07
C ALA A 91 18.47 -20.28 -7.20
N LEU A 92 17.75 -20.20 -6.07
CA LEU A 92 16.36 -19.76 -6.06
C LEU A 92 16.24 -18.23 -6.10
N GLN A 93 17.11 -17.52 -5.40
CA GLN A 93 17.07 -16.06 -5.35
C GLN A 93 17.41 -15.40 -6.71
N LYS A 94 18.10 -16.09 -7.63
CA LYS A 94 18.41 -15.58 -8.98
C LYS A 94 17.18 -15.02 -9.73
N TYR A 95 16.00 -15.58 -9.47
CA TYR A 95 14.73 -15.11 -10.09
C TYR A 95 14.28 -13.75 -9.58
N GLN A 96 14.92 -13.21 -8.56
CA GLN A 96 14.62 -11.91 -7.97
C GLN A 96 15.76 -10.90 -8.16
N HIS A 97 16.67 -11.18 -9.10
CA HIS A 97 17.81 -10.34 -9.45
C HIS A 97 17.92 -10.14 -10.96
N PRO A 98 18.56 -9.07 -11.43
CA PRO A 98 18.85 -8.88 -12.85
C PRO A 98 19.63 -10.06 -13.42
N SER A 99 19.26 -10.50 -14.62
CA SER A 99 19.96 -11.55 -15.38
C SER A 99 20.30 -11.02 -16.78
N PRO A 100 21.46 -11.38 -17.37
CA PRO A 100 21.78 -11.04 -18.75
C PRO A 100 20.75 -11.57 -19.76
N ASP A 101 20.08 -12.68 -19.42
CA ASP A 101 19.09 -13.33 -20.28
C ASP A 101 17.69 -12.69 -20.21
N LYS A 102 17.49 -11.69 -19.34
CA LYS A 102 16.17 -11.08 -19.08
C LYS A 102 16.22 -9.56 -19.25
N GLY A 103 15.62 -9.09 -20.35
CA GLY A 103 15.55 -7.68 -20.69
C GLY A 103 14.21 -7.01 -20.29
N TRP A 104 14.04 -5.77 -20.72
CA TRP A 104 12.80 -5.00 -20.54
C TRP A 104 11.57 -5.65 -21.20
N GLY A 105 11.78 -6.35 -22.34
CA GLY A 105 10.71 -7.10 -23.01
C GLY A 105 10.15 -8.23 -22.15
N ASP A 106 11.04 -8.95 -21.43
CA ASP A 106 10.62 -10.01 -20.51
C ASP A 106 9.84 -9.43 -19.32
N THR A 107 10.27 -8.28 -18.78
CA THR A 107 9.52 -7.56 -17.73
C THR A 107 8.11 -7.21 -18.21
N LEU A 108 7.98 -6.64 -19.41
CA LEU A 108 6.68 -6.29 -19.98
C LEU A 108 5.80 -7.54 -20.20
N THR A 109 6.40 -8.64 -20.66
CA THR A 109 5.70 -9.92 -20.86
C THR A 109 5.22 -10.51 -19.54
N ALA A 110 6.07 -10.51 -18.50
CA ALA A 110 5.71 -10.97 -17.17
C ALA A 110 4.57 -10.14 -16.55
N LEU A 111 4.59 -8.82 -16.75
CA LEU A 111 3.53 -7.92 -16.29
C LEU A 111 2.23 -8.11 -17.09
N ALA A 112 2.31 -8.28 -18.40
CA ALA A 112 1.14 -8.52 -19.25
C ALA A 112 0.41 -9.83 -18.87
N GLY A 113 1.15 -10.87 -18.51
CA GLY A 113 0.61 -12.14 -18.02
C GLY A 113 -0.04 -12.04 -16.63
N ASN A 114 0.20 -10.94 -15.89
CA ASN A 114 -0.36 -10.67 -14.56
C ASN A 114 -1.04 -9.29 -14.54
N ALA A 115 -1.96 -9.07 -15.47
CA ALA A 115 -2.54 -7.78 -15.77
C ALA A 115 -3.42 -7.18 -14.66
N GLU A 116 -3.67 -7.90 -13.57
CA GLU A 116 -4.35 -7.40 -12.36
C GLU A 116 -3.59 -6.25 -11.67
N HIS A 117 -2.29 -6.13 -11.93
CA HIS A 117 -1.45 -5.06 -11.39
C HIS A 117 -0.98 -4.13 -12.52
N PRO A 118 -1.44 -2.86 -12.57
CA PRO A 118 -0.97 -1.88 -13.54
C PRO A 118 0.55 -1.68 -13.48
N PRO A 119 1.23 -1.41 -14.63
CA PRO A 119 2.66 -1.62 -14.77
C PRO A 119 3.55 -0.51 -14.22
N LEU A 120 3.04 0.70 -13.93
CA LEU A 120 3.88 1.88 -13.69
C LEU A 120 4.89 1.67 -12.55
N TYR A 121 4.44 1.14 -11.41
CA TYR A 121 5.32 0.89 -10.28
C TYR A 121 6.44 -0.11 -10.63
N TYR A 122 6.09 -1.18 -11.32
CA TYR A 122 7.04 -2.25 -11.68
C TYR A 122 8.10 -1.77 -12.67
N LEU A 123 7.71 -0.94 -13.63
CA LEU A 123 8.65 -0.31 -14.58
C LEU A 123 9.59 0.67 -13.86
N LEU A 124 9.06 1.46 -12.92
CA LEU A 124 9.90 2.31 -12.07
C LEU A 124 10.84 1.48 -11.19
N ALA A 125 10.38 0.33 -10.66
CA ALA A 125 11.21 -0.55 -9.85
C ALA A 125 12.34 -1.20 -10.68
N ARG A 126 12.07 -1.57 -11.95
CA ARG A 126 13.10 -2.04 -12.87
C ARG A 126 14.16 -0.96 -13.11
N LEU A 127 13.72 0.24 -13.48
CA LEU A 127 14.64 1.37 -13.69
C LEU A 127 15.44 1.71 -12.43
N TRP A 128 14.80 1.64 -11.26
CA TRP A 128 15.45 1.89 -9.98
C TRP A 128 16.53 0.85 -9.68
N SER A 129 16.23 -0.42 -9.95
CA SER A 129 17.18 -1.51 -9.71
C SER A 129 18.42 -1.43 -10.61
N ASP A 130 18.29 -0.90 -11.82
CA ASP A 130 19.42 -0.71 -12.73
C ASP A 130 20.44 0.31 -12.16
N GLY A 131 19.97 1.29 -11.34
CA GLY A 131 20.84 2.29 -10.71
C GLY A 131 21.26 1.99 -9.28
N PHE A 132 20.42 1.33 -8.49
CA PHE A 132 20.60 1.16 -7.03
C PHE A 132 20.73 -0.30 -6.60
N GLY A 133 20.62 -1.26 -7.55
CA GLY A 133 20.69 -2.68 -7.29
C GLY A 133 19.37 -3.30 -6.84
N SER A 134 19.40 -4.62 -6.57
CA SER A 134 18.23 -5.47 -6.34
C SER A 134 18.15 -6.06 -4.93
N SER A 135 18.95 -5.58 -3.98
CA SER A 135 18.83 -5.99 -2.59
C SER A 135 17.47 -5.59 -2.01
N VAL A 136 17.01 -6.27 -0.95
CA VAL A 136 15.75 -5.94 -0.27
C VAL A 136 15.67 -4.45 0.11
N ALA A 137 16.74 -3.89 0.68
CA ALA A 137 16.82 -2.48 1.02
C ALA A 137 16.74 -1.57 -0.22
N ALA A 138 17.41 -1.94 -1.32
CA ALA A 138 17.36 -1.19 -2.56
C ALA A 138 15.96 -1.19 -3.17
N MET A 139 15.29 -2.34 -3.25
CA MET A 139 13.92 -2.43 -3.77
C MET A 139 12.91 -1.66 -2.92
N ARG A 140 13.08 -1.66 -1.59
CA ARG A 140 12.22 -0.90 -0.66
C ARG A 140 12.54 0.58 -0.61
N SER A 141 13.74 1.01 -1.01
CA SER A 141 14.09 2.44 -1.05
C SER A 141 13.30 3.21 -2.11
N LEU A 142 12.87 2.58 -3.20
CA LEU A 142 12.03 3.21 -4.21
C LEU A 142 10.69 3.71 -3.63
N PRO A 143 9.84 2.87 -3.00
CA PRO A 143 8.59 3.37 -2.43
C PRO A 143 8.82 4.37 -1.28
N VAL A 144 9.97 4.31 -0.56
CA VAL A 144 10.35 5.37 0.39
C VAL A 144 10.50 6.70 -0.33
N VAL A 145 11.31 6.78 -1.38
CA VAL A 145 11.53 8.01 -2.15
C VAL A 145 10.22 8.52 -2.75
N ILE A 146 9.41 7.64 -3.32
CA ILE A 146 8.09 7.99 -3.84
C ILE A 146 7.20 8.58 -2.74
N SER A 147 7.21 7.99 -1.54
CA SER A 147 6.38 8.45 -0.41
C SER A 147 6.64 9.90 0.00
N LEU A 148 7.85 10.42 -0.27
CA LEU A 148 8.20 11.81 0.05
C LEU A 148 7.39 12.81 -0.78
N PHE A 149 6.96 12.43 -1.98
CA PHE A 149 6.10 13.27 -2.81
C PHE A 149 4.68 13.42 -2.24
N ALA A 150 4.28 12.57 -1.28
CA ALA A 150 3.01 12.75 -0.58
C ALA A 150 2.97 14.08 0.20
N PHE A 151 4.10 14.56 0.74
CA PHE A 151 4.14 15.81 1.52
C PHE A 151 3.80 17.04 0.68
N PRO A 152 4.45 17.33 -0.45
CA PRO A 152 4.05 18.46 -1.28
C PRO A 152 2.65 18.28 -1.87
N CYS A 153 2.23 17.06 -2.20
CA CYS A 153 0.89 16.82 -2.74
C CYS A 153 -0.22 17.08 -1.73
N ILE A 154 -0.09 16.60 -0.47
CA ILE A 154 -1.10 16.86 0.57
C ILE A 154 -1.10 18.33 1.00
N TYR A 155 0.09 18.96 1.04
CA TYR A 155 0.20 20.39 1.32
C TYR A 155 -0.57 21.20 0.27
N TRP A 156 -0.36 20.89 -1.00
CA TRP A 156 -1.07 21.52 -2.13
C TRP A 156 -2.56 21.25 -2.06
N LEU A 157 -2.99 19.99 -1.84
CA LEU A 157 -4.40 19.63 -1.71
C LEU A 157 -5.09 20.43 -0.59
N CYS A 158 -4.44 20.57 0.57
CA CYS A 158 -4.96 21.37 1.68
C CYS A 158 -5.08 22.85 1.34
N LEU A 159 -4.17 23.40 0.55
CA LEU A 159 -4.28 24.80 0.09
C LEU A 159 -5.45 24.98 -0.88
N GLU A 160 -5.65 24.04 -1.80
CA GLU A 160 -6.78 24.12 -2.76
C GLU A 160 -8.13 23.88 -2.07
N LEU A 161 -8.21 22.98 -1.09
CA LEU A 161 -9.48 22.61 -0.44
C LEU A 161 -9.85 23.55 0.71
N PHE A 162 -8.89 23.82 1.61
CA PHE A 162 -9.14 24.52 2.88
C PHE A 162 -8.60 25.97 2.92
N GLU A 163 -7.80 26.36 1.94
CA GLU A 163 -7.12 27.68 1.90
C GLU A 163 -6.33 27.96 3.19
N SER A 164 -5.74 26.92 3.80
CA SER A 164 -5.13 26.96 5.13
C SER A 164 -3.76 26.30 5.17
N SER A 165 -2.71 27.09 5.30
CA SER A 165 -1.35 26.59 5.49
C SER A 165 -1.16 25.85 6.82
N LEU A 166 -1.93 26.18 7.87
CA LEU A 166 -1.89 25.44 9.13
C LEU A 166 -2.47 24.03 8.96
N THR A 167 -3.60 23.92 8.28
CA THR A 167 -4.18 22.61 7.96
C THR A 167 -3.19 21.78 7.14
N ALA A 168 -2.55 22.39 6.15
CA ALA A 168 -1.54 21.72 5.31
C ALA A 168 -0.35 21.23 6.14
N ALA A 169 0.17 22.05 7.05
CA ALA A 169 1.30 21.68 7.91
C ALA A 169 0.94 20.55 8.89
N ILE A 170 -0.28 20.59 9.49
CA ILE A 170 -0.76 19.52 10.36
C ILE A 170 -0.98 18.22 9.56
N ALA A 171 -1.55 18.30 8.36
CA ALA A 171 -1.73 17.14 7.50
C ALA A 171 -0.39 16.49 7.12
N CYS A 172 0.61 17.30 6.74
CA CYS A 172 1.97 16.80 6.50
C CYS A 172 2.56 16.12 7.74
N ALA A 173 2.40 16.71 8.93
CA ALA A 173 2.91 16.13 10.16
C ALA A 173 2.22 14.81 10.53
N LEU A 174 0.89 14.72 10.35
CA LEU A 174 0.14 13.48 10.63
C LEU A 174 0.53 12.37 9.67
N ILE A 175 0.54 12.59 8.35
CA ILE A 175 0.96 11.54 7.41
C ILE A 175 2.44 11.16 7.55
N ALA A 176 3.27 12.06 8.10
CA ALA A 176 4.67 11.76 8.33
C ALA A 176 4.85 10.60 9.32
N ILE A 177 4.06 10.62 10.41
CA ILE A 177 4.15 9.66 11.51
C ILE A 177 2.97 8.68 11.53
N ALA A 178 2.09 8.70 10.54
CA ALA A 178 1.01 7.75 10.42
C ALA A 178 1.56 6.36 10.09
N PRO A 179 1.33 5.32 10.93
CA PRO A 179 1.85 3.98 10.69
C PRO A 179 1.44 3.41 9.34
N PHE A 180 0.21 3.70 8.90
CA PHE A 180 -0.28 3.35 7.57
C PHE A 180 0.67 3.82 6.45
N HIS A 181 1.04 5.10 6.43
CA HIS A 181 1.90 5.65 5.39
C HIS A 181 3.36 5.20 5.52
N VAL A 182 3.87 5.05 6.75
CA VAL A 182 5.25 4.61 6.99
C VAL A 182 5.44 3.15 6.54
N ILE A 183 4.52 2.26 6.88
CA ILE A 183 4.62 0.84 6.51
C ILE A 183 4.55 0.66 5.00
N TYR A 184 3.59 1.30 4.32
CA TYR A 184 3.52 1.20 2.86
C TYR A 184 4.65 1.94 2.14
N ALA A 185 5.33 2.89 2.80
CA ALA A 185 6.58 3.46 2.28
C ALA A 185 7.75 2.46 2.31
N GLN A 186 7.74 1.49 3.23
CA GLN A 186 8.79 0.48 3.36
C GLN A 186 8.49 -0.83 2.60
N GLU A 187 7.36 -0.95 1.95
CA GLU A 187 6.97 -2.14 1.20
C GLU A 187 7.29 -1.95 -0.30
N ALA A 188 8.03 -2.89 -0.91
CA ALA A 188 8.37 -2.86 -2.34
C ALA A 188 7.14 -3.13 -3.22
N ARG A 189 6.12 -2.25 -3.08
CA ARG A 189 4.82 -2.31 -3.75
C ARG A 189 4.32 -0.92 -4.15
N GLU A 190 3.30 -0.90 -5.00
CA GLU A 190 2.71 0.30 -5.59
C GLU A 190 1.97 1.25 -4.61
N TYR A 191 1.79 0.90 -3.35
CA TYR A 191 0.85 1.60 -2.44
C TYR A 191 1.26 3.02 -2.07
N SER A 192 2.57 3.27 -1.93
CA SER A 192 3.08 4.65 -1.76
C SER A 192 2.82 5.50 -3.00
N LEU A 193 3.05 4.94 -4.18
CA LEU A 193 2.78 5.64 -5.44
C LEU A 193 1.28 5.92 -5.58
N TRP A 194 0.43 4.97 -5.19
CA TRP A 194 -1.02 5.17 -5.22
C TRP A 194 -1.47 6.29 -4.28
N ALA A 195 -0.97 6.34 -3.04
CA ALA A 195 -1.26 7.45 -2.12
C ALA A 195 -0.86 8.80 -2.73
N VAL A 196 0.33 8.90 -3.33
CA VAL A 196 0.80 10.11 -4.01
C VAL A 196 -0.11 10.48 -5.18
N THR A 197 -0.50 9.51 -6.02
CA THR A 197 -1.35 9.78 -7.19
C THR A 197 -2.78 10.18 -6.81
N VAL A 198 -3.34 9.65 -5.73
CA VAL A 198 -4.63 10.09 -5.16
C VAL A 198 -4.56 11.54 -4.71
N LEU A 199 -3.51 11.91 -3.96
CA LEU A 199 -3.29 13.29 -3.52
C LEU A 199 -3.09 14.24 -4.69
N PHE A 200 -2.24 13.86 -5.65
CA PHE A 200 -1.92 14.66 -6.83
C PHE A 200 -3.13 14.86 -7.74
N SER A 201 -3.91 13.80 -8.02
CA SER A 201 -5.13 13.90 -8.84
C SER A 201 -6.20 14.76 -8.15
N SER A 202 -6.37 14.63 -6.83
CA SER A 202 -7.31 15.44 -6.04
C SER A 202 -6.92 16.92 -6.01
N ALA A 203 -5.64 17.24 -5.81
CA ALA A 203 -5.14 18.62 -5.84
C ALA A 203 -5.25 19.24 -7.24
N SER A 204 -4.86 18.50 -8.29
CA SER A 204 -4.95 18.96 -9.67
C SER A 204 -6.40 19.16 -10.13
N PHE A 205 -7.33 18.30 -9.67
CA PHE A 205 -8.77 18.46 -9.91
C PHE A 205 -9.31 19.77 -9.30
N LEU A 206 -9.06 20.03 -8.01
CA LEU A 206 -9.52 21.26 -7.35
C LEU A 206 -8.87 22.50 -7.98
N ARG A 207 -7.59 22.43 -8.37
CA ARG A 207 -6.94 23.49 -9.13
C ARG A 207 -7.61 23.72 -10.48
N ALA A 208 -7.95 22.67 -11.21
CA ALA A 208 -8.64 22.77 -12.50
C ALA A 208 -10.03 23.40 -12.36
N LEU A 209 -10.77 23.03 -11.29
CA LEU A 209 -12.04 23.68 -10.94
C LEU A 209 -11.90 25.17 -10.65
N ARG A 210 -10.81 25.58 -10.01
CA ARG A 210 -10.56 26.98 -9.66
C ARG A 210 -10.11 27.81 -10.88
N LEU A 211 -9.19 27.27 -11.69
CA LEU A 211 -8.56 28.02 -12.79
C LEU A 211 -9.33 27.95 -14.10
N GLN A 212 -10.04 26.87 -14.36
CA GLN A 212 -10.82 26.62 -15.59
C GLN A 212 -10.01 26.79 -16.89
N THR A 213 -8.69 26.51 -16.86
CA THR A 213 -7.79 26.60 -18.00
C THR A 213 -7.55 25.23 -18.63
N LYS A 214 -7.24 25.19 -19.95
CA LYS A 214 -6.90 23.95 -20.64
C LYS A 214 -5.69 23.25 -20.01
N GLN A 215 -4.68 24.02 -19.57
CA GLN A 215 -3.48 23.49 -18.93
C GLN A 215 -3.80 22.82 -17.59
N ALA A 216 -4.69 23.41 -16.76
CA ALA A 216 -5.08 22.80 -15.48
C ALA A 216 -5.88 21.50 -15.69
N TRP A 217 -6.77 21.45 -16.68
CA TRP A 217 -7.49 20.23 -17.05
C TRP A 217 -6.57 19.19 -17.70
N GLY A 218 -5.57 19.61 -18.49
CA GLY A 218 -4.52 18.72 -19.01
C GLY A 218 -3.70 18.07 -17.92
N LEU A 219 -3.30 18.86 -16.90
CA LEU A 219 -2.61 18.32 -15.73
C LEU A 219 -3.47 17.28 -14.98
N TYR A 220 -4.77 17.54 -14.83
CA TYR A 220 -5.70 16.58 -14.25
C TYR A 220 -5.82 15.30 -15.09
N ALA A 221 -5.88 15.39 -16.41
CA ALA A 221 -5.90 14.22 -17.30
C ALA A 221 -4.64 13.36 -17.13
N ILE A 222 -3.45 13.99 -17.05
CA ILE A 222 -2.19 13.30 -16.75
C ILE A 222 -2.25 12.63 -15.38
N ALA A 223 -2.78 13.33 -14.36
CA ALA A 223 -2.91 12.76 -13.02
C ALA A 223 -3.83 11.54 -12.97
N VAL A 224 -4.94 11.55 -13.71
CA VAL A 224 -5.84 10.39 -13.87
C VAL A 224 -5.12 9.24 -14.58
N SER A 225 -4.42 9.51 -15.66
CA SER A 225 -3.63 8.51 -16.39
C SER A 225 -2.61 7.83 -15.47
N VAL A 226 -1.75 8.60 -14.81
CA VAL A 226 -0.72 8.08 -13.89
C VAL A 226 -1.34 7.28 -12.75
N SER A 227 -2.48 7.71 -12.21
CA SER A 227 -3.21 6.99 -11.16
C SER A 227 -3.71 5.62 -11.65
N LEU A 228 -4.28 5.55 -12.85
CA LEU A 228 -4.78 4.29 -13.44
C LEU A 228 -3.64 3.30 -13.71
N TYR A 229 -2.52 3.78 -14.24
CA TYR A 229 -1.32 2.98 -14.43
C TYR A 229 -0.61 2.57 -13.14
N THR A 230 -1.02 3.15 -11.99
CA THR A 230 -0.52 2.78 -10.67
C THR A 230 -1.36 1.69 -10.01
N HIS A 231 -2.69 1.83 -10.00
CA HIS A 231 -3.57 0.91 -9.27
C HIS A 231 -4.97 0.85 -9.90
N ALA A 232 -5.52 -0.34 -10.09
CA ALA A 232 -6.82 -0.52 -10.75
C ALA A 232 -7.98 0.22 -10.04
N LEU A 233 -8.00 0.25 -8.69
CA LEU A 233 -9.01 0.97 -7.92
C LEU A 233 -8.88 2.51 -8.01
N ALA A 234 -7.81 3.03 -8.61
CA ALA A 234 -7.64 4.47 -8.80
C ALA A 234 -8.73 5.08 -9.70
N GLY A 235 -9.40 4.27 -10.53
CA GLY A 235 -10.55 4.70 -11.32
C GLY A 235 -11.76 5.20 -10.51
N LEU A 236 -11.87 4.80 -9.23
CA LEU A 236 -12.93 5.29 -8.35
C LEU A 236 -12.73 6.75 -7.92
N VAL A 237 -11.49 7.26 -7.93
CA VAL A 237 -11.18 8.64 -7.52
C VAL A 237 -11.75 9.68 -8.50
N PRO A 238 -11.56 9.59 -9.84
CA PRO A 238 -12.23 10.50 -10.76
C PRO A 238 -13.75 10.39 -10.73
N ILE A 239 -14.33 9.22 -10.39
CA ILE A 239 -15.77 9.09 -10.17
C ILE A 239 -16.19 9.92 -8.94
N ALA A 240 -15.43 9.85 -7.83
CA ALA A 240 -15.68 10.68 -6.65
C ALA A 240 -15.59 12.18 -6.97
N HIS A 241 -14.61 12.59 -7.79
CA HIS A 241 -14.49 13.97 -8.26
C HIS A 241 -15.69 14.40 -9.11
N GLY A 242 -16.21 13.50 -9.97
CA GLY A 242 -17.41 13.74 -10.78
C GLY A 242 -18.66 13.94 -9.91
N VAL A 243 -18.86 13.07 -8.91
CA VAL A 243 -19.98 13.19 -7.93
C VAL A 243 -19.88 14.52 -7.17
N TYR A 244 -18.70 14.87 -6.69
CA TYR A 244 -18.44 16.14 -6.04
C TYR A 244 -18.78 17.35 -6.96
N LEU A 245 -18.35 17.30 -8.23
CA LEU A 245 -18.61 18.36 -9.19
C LEU A 245 -20.12 18.53 -9.45
N LEU A 246 -20.84 17.43 -9.67
CA LEU A 246 -22.29 17.45 -9.89
C LEU A 246 -23.04 18.05 -8.71
N ALA A 247 -22.58 17.78 -7.48
CA ALA A 247 -23.21 18.29 -6.27
C ALA A 247 -22.91 19.76 -5.97
N THR A 248 -21.76 20.31 -6.48
CA THR A 248 -21.30 21.65 -6.07
C THR A 248 -21.38 22.73 -7.15
N GLN A 249 -21.45 22.36 -8.45
CA GLN A 249 -21.31 23.32 -9.57
C GLN A 249 -22.62 23.51 -10.37
N ARG A 250 -23.73 23.81 -9.67
CA ARG A 250 -25.06 23.91 -10.33
C ARG A 250 -25.12 24.96 -11.44
N ASP A 251 -24.58 26.16 -11.23
CA ASP A 251 -24.74 27.29 -12.15
C ASP A 251 -23.85 27.23 -13.41
N ARG A 252 -22.75 26.48 -13.34
CA ARG A 252 -21.80 26.32 -14.47
C ARG A 252 -21.61 24.85 -14.84
N LEU A 253 -22.55 24.01 -14.46
CA LEU A 253 -22.44 22.57 -14.53
C LEU A 253 -22.02 22.07 -15.90
N PHE A 254 -22.71 22.46 -16.96
CA PHE A 254 -22.49 21.93 -18.31
C PHE A 254 -21.06 22.17 -18.81
N LYS A 255 -20.57 23.42 -18.71
CA LYS A 255 -19.22 23.77 -19.22
C LYS A 255 -18.11 23.11 -18.40
N THR A 256 -18.24 23.16 -17.07
CA THR A 256 -17.23 22.59 -16.16
C THR A 256 -17.24 21.06 -16.24
N PHE A 257 -18.43 20.44 -16.30
CA PHE A 257 -18.59 19.01 -16.47
C PHE A 257 -18.00 18.51 -17.80
N LYS A 258 -18.25 19.24 -18.91
CA LYS A 258 -17.63 18.90 -20.20
C LYS A 258 -16.11 18.90 -20.14
N SER A 259 -15.50 19.90 -19.51
CA SER A 259 -14.04 19.98 -19.37
C SER A 259 -13.50 18.87 -18.47
N PHE A 260 -14.18 18.56 -17.37
CA PHE A 260 -13.86 17.44 -16.48
C PHE A 260 -13.97 16.10 -17.21
N ALA A 261 -15.10 15.86 -17.90
CA ALA A 261 -15.34 14.61 -18.61
C ALA A 261 -14.29 14.37 -19.70
N LEU A 262 -13.97 15.41 -20.49
CA LEU A 262 -12.92 15.34 -21.49
C LEU A 262 -11.56 14.99 -20.88
N ALA A 263 -11.19 15.60 -19.75
CA ALA A 263 -9.94 15.31 -19.08
C ALA A 263 -9.91 13.90 -18.48
N ALA A 264 -11.00 13.46 -17.84
CA ALA A 264 -11.12 12.12 -17.28
C ALA A 264 -11.11 11.04 -18.36
N ILE A 265 -11.86 11.24 -19.46
CA ILE A 265 -11.87 10.33 -20.61
C ILE A 265 -10.50 10.30 -21.29
N ALA A 266 -9.81 11.43 -21.45
CA ALA A 266 -8.46 11.46 -22.00
C ALA A 266 -7.49 10.64 -21.14
N GLY A 267 -7.53 10.78 -19.81
CA GLY A 267 -6.75 9.96 -18.89
C GLY A 267 -7.09 8.47 -18.99
N LEU A 268 -8.39 8.13 -19.05
CA LEU A 268 -8.85 6.74 -19.20
C LEU A 268 -8.44 6.15 -20.58
N ALA A 269 -8.51 6.94 -21.64
CA ALA A 269 -8.15 6.49 -22.98
C ALA A 269 -6.67 6.05 -23.08
N THR A 270 -5.77 6.69 -22.33
CA THR A 270 -4.37 6.24 -22.25
C THR A 270 -4.24 4.87 -21.61
N PHE A 271 -5.18 4.45 -20.77
CA PHE A 271 -5.18 3.16 -20.06
C PHE A 271 -5.86 2.04 -20.85
N LEU A 272 -6.51 2.31 -21.98
CA LEU A 272 -7.16 1.31 -22.83
C LEU A 272 -6.25 0.12 -23.21
N PRO A 273 -4.98 0.31 -23.60
CA PRO A 273 -4.10 -0.83 -23.89
C PRO A 273 -4.00 -1.81 -22.74
N TRP A 274 -3.95 -1.31 -21.49
CA TRP A 274 -3.90 -2.16 -20.31
C TRP A 274 -5.25 -2.85 -20.03
N ILE A 275 -6.36 -2.17 -20.24
CA ILE A 275 -7.71 -2.79 -20.16
C ILE A 275 -7.83 -3.96 -21.14
N VAL A 276 -7.32 -3.82 -22.37
CA VAL A 276 -7.31 -4.92 -23.35
C VAL A 276 -6.51 -6.13 -22.82
N LEU A 277 -5.37 -5.89 -22.18
CA LEU A 277 -4.58 -6.96 -21.55
C LEU A 277 -5.33 -7.64 -20.41
N VAL A 278 -6.00 -6.89 -19.54
CA VAL A 278 -6.85 -7.43 -18.46
C VAL A 278 -7.96 -8.33 -19.02
N VAL A 279 -8.64 -7.87 -20.08
CA VAL A 279 -9.73 -8.65 -20.71
C VAL A 279 -9.18 -9.92 -21.37
N ARG A 280 -8.07 -9.83 -22.09
CA ARG A 280 -7.43 -10.99 -22.72
C ARG A 280 -6.96 -12.04 -21.70
N ASN A 281 -6.47 -11.60 -20.55
CA ASN A 281 -5.95 -12.46 -19.49
C ASN A 281 -6.96 -12.64 -18.33
N TRP A 282 -8.26 -12.52 -18.61
CA TRP A 282 -9.31 -12.51 -17.57
C TRP A 282 -9.27 -13.72 -16.66
N ALA A 283 -9.00 -14.92 -17.20
CA ALA A 283 -8.93 -16.15 -16.42
C ALA A 283 -7.80 -16.09 -15.37
N GLN A 284 -6.62 -15.57 -15.74
CA GLN A 284 -5.47 -15.41 -14.85
C GLN A 284 -5.75 -14.34 -13.79
N VAL A 285 -6.30 -13.19 -14.20
CA VAL A 285 -6.72 -12.10 -13.29
C VAL A 285 -7.76 -12.61 -12.29
N HIS A 286 -8.72 -13.42 -12.75
CA HIS A 286 -9.72 -14.02 -11.89
C HIS A 286 -9.11 -15.00 -10.89
N ALA A 287 -8.17 -15.84 -11.30
CA ALA A 287 -7.45 -16.76 -10.42
C ALA A 287 -6.58 -16.00 -9.39
N ALA A 288 -5.82 -15.00 -9.83
CA ALA A 288 -4.95 -14.19 -8.95
C ALA A 288 -5.74 -13.45 -7.87
N THR A 289 -6.99 -13.06 -8.15
CA THR A 289 -7.87 -12.37 -7.20
C THR A 289 -8.74 -13.30 -6.34
N GLU A 290 -8.63 -14.62 -6.46
CA GLU A 290 -9.39 -15.59 -5.67
C GLU A 290 -9.22 -15.35 -4.16
N GLY A 291 -8.01 -15.07 -3.72
CA GLY A 291 -7.71 -14.81 -2.32
C GLY A 291 -8.55 -13.70 -1.68
N VAL A 292 -8.94 -12.68 -2.45
CA VAL A 292 -9.78 -11.56 -1.98
C VAL A 292 -11.27 -11.93 -1.97
N ARG A 293 -11.65 -12.92 -2.77
CA ARG A 293 -13.05 -13.42 -2.88
C ARG A 293 -13.39 -14.52 -1.89
N ARG A 294 -12.44 -14.93 -1.03
CA ARG A 294 -12.72 -15.93 0.02
C ARG A 294 -13.70 -15.38 1.03
N ALA A 295 -14.74 -16.16 1.30
CA ALA A 295 -15.82 -15.78 2.18
C ALA A 295 -15.36 -15.40 3.59
N GLN A 296 -15.96 -14.34 4.13
CA GLN A 296 -15.79 -13.91 5.52
C GLN A 296 -17.15 -13.64 6.17
N THR A 297 -17.23 -13.93 7.47
CA THR A 297 -18.44 -13.59 8.23
C THR A 297 -18.57 -12.09 8.41
N LEU A 298 -19.81 -11.59 8.49
CA LEU A 298 -20.09 -10.17 8.71
C LEU A 298 -19.42 -9.61 9.97
N HIS A 299 -19.39 -10.38 11.05
CA HIS A 299 -18.69 -10.00 12.29
C HIS A 299 -17.18 -9.77 12.04
N THR A 300 -16.54 -10.66 11.28
CA THR A 300 -15.12 -10.50 10.91
C THR A 300 -14.90 -9.25 10.04
N ILE A 301 -15.80 -8.98 9.10
CA ILE A 301 -15.71 -7.80 8.22
C ILE A 301 -15.79 -6.52 9.07
N ILE A 302 -16.81 -6.40 9.93
CA ILE A 302 -17.01 -5.25 10.81
C ILE A 302 -15.80 -5.07 11.76
N GLY A 303 -15.36 -6.13 12.42
CA GLY A 303 -14.18 -6.08 13.29
C GLY A 303 -12.94 -5.55 12.59
N LYS A 304 -12.70 -5.98 11.34
CA LYS A 304 -11.57 -5.48 10.54
C LYS A 304 -11.70 -4.01 10.15
N TRP A 305 -12.90 -3.49 9.89
CA TRP A 305 -13.08 -2.06 9.63
C TRP A 305 -12.65 -1.21 10.84
N PHE A 306 -13.02 -1.63 12.06
CA PHE A 306 -12.60 -0.94 13.29
C PHE A 306 -11.07 -0.97 13.45
N ILE A 307 -10.46 -2.14 13.27
CA ILE A 307 -9.00 -2.32 13.37
C ILE A 307 -8.28 -1.49 12.27
N ASN A 308 -8.77 -1.52 11.05
CA ASN A 308 -8.16 -0.78 9.94
C ASN A 308 -8.24 0.74 10.14
N LEU A 309 -9.34 1.26 10.69
CA LEU A 309 -9.44 2.68 11.03
C LEU A 309 -8.45 3.08 12.13
N ASN A 310 -8.28 2.22 13.15
CA ASN A 310 -7.27 2.42 14.18
C ASN A 310 -5.87 2.52 13.58
N ARG A 311 -5.52 1.63 12.64
CA ARG A 311 -4.20 1.52 12.02
C ARG A 311 -3.78 2.73 11.18
N VAL A 312 -4.69 3.62 10.86
CA VAL A 312 -4.35 4.93 10.25
C VAL A 312 -3.51 5.76 11.22
N PHE A 313 -3.82 5.71 12.52
CA PHE A 313 -3.21 6.56 13.53
C PHE A 313 -2.30 5.81 14.50
N VAL A 314 -2.59 4.53 14.78
CA VAL A 314 -1.86 3.70 15.76
C VAL A 314 -1.73 2.28 15.23
N ASP A 315 -0.53 1.72 15.27
CA ASP A 315 -0.16 0.41 14.70
C ASP A 315 -0.42 -0.78 15.64
N THR A 316 -1.15 -0.62 16.71
CA THR A 316 -1.42 -1.73 17.63
C THR A 316 -2.91 -2.01 17.71
N GLU A 317 -3.26 -3.28 17.87
CA GLU A 317 -4.64 -3.64 18.19
C GLU A 317 -4.91 -3.29 19.65
N LEU A 318 -5.82 -2.34 19.85
CA LEU A 318 -6.20 -1.84 21.17
C LEU A 318 -7.41 -2.59 21.75
N GLY A 319 -7.81 -3.71 21.15
CA GLY A 319 -9.01 -4.46 21.54
C GLY A 319 -10.26 -3.58 21.46
N SER A 320 -11.05 -3.53 22.53
CA SER A 320 -12.26 -2.68 22.61
C SER A 320 -11.96 -1.17 22.52
N ALA A 321 -10.72 -0.73 22.87
CA ALA A 321 -10.35 0.68 22.78
C ALA A 321 -10.19 1.19 21.33
N ASN A 322 -10.20 0.32 20.32
CA ASN A 322 -10.25 0.74 18.90
C ASN A 322 -11.48 1.62 18.60
N ILE A 323 -12.55 1.54 19.38
CA ILE A 323 -13.74 2.39 19.28
C ILE A 323 -13.40 3.89 19.37
N ILE A 324 -12.33 4.27 20.05
CA ILE A 324 -11.90 5.68 20.24
C ILE A 324 -11.66 6.35 18.87
N PHE A 325 -11.05 5.65 17.93
CA PHE A 325 -10.78 6.23 16.59
C PHE A 325 -12.04 6.31 15.72
N VAL A 326 -12.97 5.37 15.91
CA VAL A 326 -14.30 5.44 15.28
C VAL A 326 -15.08 6.63 15.81
N LEU A 327 -15.07 6.84 17.13
CA LEU A 327 -15.70 8.00 17.76
C LEU A 327 -15.02 9.31 17.32
N LEU A 328 -13.70 9.35 17.26
CA LEU A 328 -12.95 10.49 16.74
C LEU A 328 -13.39 10.82 15.31
N ALA A 329 -13.41 9.83 14.43
CA ALA A 329 -13.85 10.01 13.05
C ALA A 329 -15.31 10.50 13.01
N ALA A 330 -16.22 9.88 13.75
CA ALA A 330 -17.63 10.25 13.81
C ALA A 330 -17.83 11.70 14.28
N VAL A 331 -17.14 12.12 15.35
CA VAL A 331 -17.19 13.50 15.86
C VAL A 331 -16.65 14.48 14.82
N VAL A 332 -15.52 14.16 14.20
CA VAL A 332 -14.92 15.01 13.17
C VAL A 332 -15.84 15.15 11.95
N PHE A 333 -16.43 14.04 11.47
CA PHE A 333 -17.36 14.08 10.33
C PHE A 333 -18.65 14.81 10.65
N TYR A 334 -19.24 14.57 11.83
CA TYR A 334 -20.41 15.32 12.29
C TYR A 334 -20.13 16.83 12.32
N TRP A 335 -19.01 17.22 12.93
CA TRP A 335 -18.58 18.62 12.98
C TRP A 335 -18.35 19.19 11.57
N LEU A 336 -17.67 18.43 10.70
CA LEU A 336 -17.39 18.83 9.33
C LEU A 336 -18.69 19.14 8.56
N CYS A 337 -19.67 18.25 8.63
CA CYS A 337 -20.93 18.41 7.92
C CYS A 337 -21.77 19.58 8.47
N ARG A 338 -21.67 19.90 9.78
CA ARG A 338 -22.48 20.93 10.42
C ARG A 338 -21.84 22.33 10.40
N HIS A 339 -20.52 22.42 10.37
CA HIS A 339 -19.79 23.68 10.60
C HIS A 339 -18.89 24.11 9.45
N THR A 340 -18.90 23.38 8.32
CA THR A 340 -18.09 23.75 7.15
C THR A 340 -18.95 23.99 5.91
N THR A 341 -18.36 24.62 4.90
CA THR A 341 -19.03 24.82 3.63
C THR A 341 -19.25 23.51 2.89
N GLN A 342 -20.30 23.45 2.06
CA GLN A 342 -20.60 22.28 1.22
C GLN A 342 -19.39 21.85 0.37
N ARG A 343 -18.59 22.80 -0.09
CA ARG A 343 -17.36 22.54 -0.83
C ARG A 343 -16.38 21.62 -0.05
N ILE A 344 -16.22 21.81 1.25
CA ILE A 344 -15.25 21.06 2.06
C ILE A 344 -15.77 19.67 2.40
N TRP A 345 -16.94 19.60 3.03
CA TRP A 345 -17.42 18.30 3.51
C TRP A 345 -17.82 17.35 2.37
N LEU A 346 -18.41 17.86 1.28
CA LEU A 346 -18.74 17.02 0.13
C LEU A 346 -17.50 16.43 -0.55
N PHE A 347 -16.40 17.18 -0.66
CA PHE A 347 -15.18 16.63 -1.21
C PHE A 347 -14.68 15.42 -0.41
N ILE A 348 -14.60 15.58 0.90
CA ILE A 348 -14.15 14.52 1.81
C ILE A 348 -15.11 13.33 1.79
N VAL A 349 -16.41 13.58 1.91
CA VAL A 349 -17.45 12.52 1.92
C VAL A 349 -17.51 11.80 0.58
N SER A 350 -17.46 12.51 -0.56
CA SER A 350 -17.48 11.87 -1.87
C SER A 350 -16.25 10.98 -2.09
N LEU A 351 -15.08 11.42 -1.64
CA LEU A 351 -13.86 10.61 -1.73
C LEU A 351 -13.96 9.33 -0.90
N ILE A 352 -14.55 9.37 0.29
CA ILE A 352 -14.77 8.18 1.13
C ILE A 352 -15.87 7.30 0.54
N VAL A 353 -17.07 7.85 0.33
CA VAL A 353 -18.24 7.05 -0.03
C VAL A 353 -18.06 6.39 -1.39
N VAL A 354 -17.64 7.14 -2.41
CA VAL A 354 -17.53 6.60 -3.77
C VAL A 354 -16.42 5.55 -3.87
N THR A 355 -15.33 5.69 -3.12
CA THR A 355 -14.23 4.72 -3.18
C THR A 355 -14.45 3.51 -2.28
N ALA A 356 -15.14 3.65 -1.13
CA ALA A 356 -15.43 2.55 -0.23
C ALA A 356 -16.69 1.77 -0.62
N PHE A 357 -17.74 2.44 -1.10
CA PHE A 357 -19.06 1.84 -1.31
C PHE A 357 -19.04 0.60 -2.21
N PRO A 358 -18.39 0.58 -3.39
CA PRO A 358 -18.34 -0.62 -4.23
C PRO A 358 -17.67 -1.81 -3.53
N LEU A 359 -16.61 -1.55 -2.74
CA LEU A 359 -15.87 -2.59 -2.01
C LEU A 359 -16.69 -3.14 -0.84
N VAL A 360 -17.38 -2.26 -0.12
CA VAL A 360 -18.28 -2.63 1.00
C VAL A 360 -19.46 -3.44 0.48
N ILE A 361 -20.11 -3.02 -0.59
CA ILE A 361 -21.24 -3.73 -1.19
C ILE A 361 -20.80 -5.10 -1.70
N ALA A 362 -19.63 -5.19 -2.36
CA ALA A 362 -19.08 -6.48 -2.79
C ALA A 362 -18.86 -7.41 -1.59
N ASP A 363 -18.34 -6.93 -0.47
CA ASP A 363 -18.12 -7.73 0.73
C ASP A 363 -19.44 -8.17 1.39
N LEU A 364 -20.44 -7.30 1.41
CA LEU A 364 -21.74 -7.61 2.01
C LEU A 364 -22.56 -8.61 1.16
N ILE A 365 -22.50 -8.50 -0.18
CA ILE A 365 -23.27 -9.36 -1.10
C ILE A 365 -22.52 -10.66 -1.37
N LEU A 366 -21.22 -10.58 -1.68
CA LEU A 366 -20.40 -11.72 -2.10
C LEU A 366 -19.63 -12.35 -0.93
N GLN A 367 -19.82 -11.83 0.30
CA GLN A 367 -19.07 -12.23 1.50
C GLN A 367 -17.54 -12.21 1.29
N SER A 368 -17.07 -11.35 0.40
CA SER A 368 -15.67 -11.19 0.05
C SER A 368 -14.91 -10.38 1.11
N ARG A 369 -13.69 -9.93 0.81
CA ARG A 369 -12.85 -9.16 1.74
C ARG A 369 -12.14 -7.98 1.06
N TYR A 370 -12.75 -7.36 0.07
CA TYR A 370 -12.18 -6.20 -0.60
C TYR A 370 -12.01 -5.01 0.35
N SER A 371 -13.07 -4.61 1.07
CA SER A 371 -13.04 -3.48 2.00
C SER A 371 -12.25 -3.77 3.30
N THR A 372 -11.97 -5.04 3.59
CA THR A 372 -11.16 -5.41 4.76
C THR A 372 -9.66 -5.38 4.49
N ASN A 373 -9.23 -5.26 3.24
CA ASN A 373 -7.83 -5.02 2.90
C ASN A 373 -7.49 -3.54 3.10
N LEU A 374 -6.66 -3.25 4.09
CA LEU A 374 -6.26 -1.89 4.48
C LEU A 374 -5.85 -1.03 3.28
N ARG A 375 -5.02 -1.58 2.39
CA ARG A 375 -4.47 -0.90 1.21
C ARG A 375 -5.51 -0.44 0.18
N TYR A 376 -6.67 -1.13 0.08
CA TYR A 376 -7.69 -0.79 -0.93
C TYR A 376 -8.50 0.45 -0.56
N LEU A 377 -8.49 0.84 0.72
CA LEU A 377 -9.17 2.02 1.22
C LEU A 377 -8.25 3.25 1.38
N THR A 378 -7.09 3.26 0.73
CA THR A 378 -6.14 4.40 0.76
C THR A 378 -6.81 5.76 0.54
N PRO A 379 -7.71 5.98 -0.45
CA PRO A 379 -8.37 7.27 -0.60
C PRO A 379 -9.24 7.66 0.60
N CYS A 380 -9.88 6.67 1.26
CA CYS A 380 -10.69 6.91 2.46
C CYS A 380 -9.84 7.37 3.63
N TYR A 381 -8.69 6.73 3.86
CA TYR A 381 -7.80 7.09 4.97
C TYR A 381 -7.18 8.47 4.79
N ILE A 382 -6.76 8.81 3.58
CA ILE A 382 -6.33 10.18 3.22
C ILE A 382 -7.44 11.20 3.51
N ALA A 383 -8.67 10.90 3.15
CA ALA A 383 -9.81 11.79 3.40
C ALA A 383 -10.10 11.97 4.90
N ILE A 384 -9.96 10.91 5.71
CA ILE A 384 -10.09 10.97 7.17
C ILE A 384 -8.96 11.82 7.78
N GLU A 385 -7.72 11.63 7.34
CA GLU A 385 -6.57 12.42 7.79
C GLU A 385 -6.73 13.91 7.44
N LEU A 386 -7.25 14.23 6.26
CA LEU A 386 -7.57 15.60 5.85
C LEU A 386 -8.65 16.21 6.76
N ALA A 387 -9.72 15.45 7.06
CA ALA A 387 -10.79 15.89 7.96
C ALA A 387 -10.29 16.16 9.38
N VAL A 388 -9.50 15.24 9.94
CA VAL A 388 -8.88 15.38 11.27
C VAL A 388 -7.93 16.58 11.29
N SER A 389 -7.09 16.74 10.26
CA SER A 389 -6.15 17.87 10.15
C SER A 389 -6.87 19.22 10.12
N TYR A 390 -7.96 19.30 9.38
CA TYR A 390 -8.78 20.51 9.29
C TYR A 390 -9.51 20.83 10.60
N TYR A 391 -10.07 19.81 11.25
CA TYR A 391 -10.68 19.92 12.57
C TYR A 391 -9.69 20.47 13.59
N LEU A 392 -8.51 19.87 13.70
CA LEU A 392 -7.46 20.28 14.61
C LEU A 392 -6.98 21.71 14.32
N ALA A 393 -6.72 22.05 13.06
CA ALA A 393 -6.27 23.37 12.65
C ALA A 393 -7.29 24.48 13.01
N THR A 394 -8.58 24.19 12.83
CA THR A 394 -9.67 25.12 13.13
C THR A 394 -9.79 25.36 14.64
N HIS A 395 -9.75 24.31 15.45
CA HIS A 395 -9.90 24.43 16.90
C HIS A 395 -8.64 24.95 17.60
N LEU A 396 -7.44 24.72 17.03
CA LEU A 396 -6.21 25.39 17.49
C LEU A 396 -6.22 26.91 17.27
N ARG A 397 -7.05 27.41 16.35
CA ARG A 397 -7.28 28.85 16.14
C ARG A 397 -8.46 29.41 16.93
N SER A 398 -9.20 28.55 17.62
CA SER A 398 -10.38 28.97 18.40
C SER A 398 -9.98 29.87 19.56
N ARG A 399 -10.80 30.91 19.81
CA ARG A 399 -10.67 31.77 21.00
C ARG A 399 -11.22 31.10 22.26
N GLN A 400 -12.00 30.04 22.11
CA GLN A 400 -12.52 29.26 23.24
C GLN A 400 -11.41 28.38 23.80
N LEU A 401 -10.98 28.69 25.03
CA LEU A 401 -9.85 28.02 25.70
C LEU A 401 -10.02 26.49 25.76
N ARG A 402 -11.25 26.01 26.00
CA ARG A 402 -11.57 24.58 26.05
C ARG A 402 -11.30 23.89 24.72
N GLN A 403 -11.81 24.45 23.61
CA GLN A 403 -11.61 23.91 22.26
C GLN A 403 -10.12 23.90 21.89
N HIS A 404 -9.42 25.00 22.19
CA HIS A 404 -7.97 25.09 21.92
C HIS A 404 -7.18 24.02 22.71
N LYS A 405 -7.47 23.86 24.02
CA LYS A 405 -6.81 22.84 24.85
C LYS A 405 -7.08 21.43 24.32
N VAL A 406 -8.34 21.10 24.02
CA VAL A 406 -8.71 19.78 23.48
C VAL A 406 -7.97 19.49 22.16
N ALA A 407 -7.99 20.43 21.22
CA ALA A 407 -7.30 20.26 19.95
C ALA A 407 -5.76 20.12 20.11
N ARG A 408 -5.17 20.88 21.03
CA ARG A 408 -3.73 20.77 21.36
C ARG A 408 -3.42 19.38 21.93
N THR A 409 -4.17 18.93 22.92
CA THR A 409 -4.00 17.60 23.53
C THR A 409 -4.16 16.52 22.48
N ALA A 410 -5.24 16.56 21.67
CA ALA A 410 -5.48 15.59 20.61
C ALA A 410 -4.33 15.54 19.60
N LEU A 411 -3.83 16.69 19.13
CA LEU A 411 -2.70 16.72 18.20
C LEU A 411 -1.44 16.11 18.81
N VAL A 412 -1.09 16.49 20.06
CA VAL A 412 0.09 15.96 20.75
C VAL A 412 -0.05 14.45 20.96
N THR A 413 -1.23 13.98 21.39
CA THR A 413 -1.50 12.54 21.59
C THR A 413 -1.38 11.76 20.28
N LEU A 414 -1.96 12.25 19.16
CA LEU A 414 -1.86 11.59 17.86
C LEU A 414 -0.40 11.52 17.38
N VAL A 415 0.36 12.63 17.54
CA VAL A 415 1.78 12.64 17.18
C VAL A 415 2.59 11.67 18.04
N ALA A 416 2.39 11.66 19.34
CA ALA A 416 3.10 10.77 20.25
C ALA A 416 2.75 9.28 19.98
N ALA A 417 1.47 8.97 19.83
CA ALA A 417 1.00 7.61 19.58
C ALA A 417 1.46 7.08 18.22
N GLY A 418 1.34 7.89 17.16
CA GLY A 418 1.84 7.53 15.83
C GLY A 418 3.35 7.33 15.80
N SER A 419 4.11 8.23 16.44
CA SER A 419 5.58 8.10 16.55
C SER A 419 5.99 6.85 17.32
N LEU A 420 5.32 6.56 18.44
CA LEU A 420 5.58 5.34 19.21
C LEU A 420 5.26 4.08 18.41
N SER A 421 4.14 4.08 17.69
CA SER A 421 3.75 2.97 16.82
C SER A 421 4.77 2.74 15.71
N CYS A 422 5.25 3.81 15.05
CA CYS A 422 6.29 3.70 14.03
C CYS A 422 7.62 3.19 14.60
N LEU A 423 7.97 3.63 15.83
CA LEU A 423 9.18 3.14 16.52
C LEU A 423 9.09 1.63 16.78
N ILE A 424 7.98 1.16 17.36
CA ILE A 424 7.76 -0.26 17.62
C ILE A 424 7.77 -1.05 16.30
N SER A 425 7.04 -0.58 15.29
CA SER A 425 6.98 -1.24 13.99
C SER A 425 8.33 -1.30 13.29
N SER A 426 9.20 -0.28 13.46
CA SER A 426 10.54 -0.26 12.86
C SER A 426 11.46 -1.36 13.41
N GLN A 427 11.20 -1.87 14.62
CA GLN A 427 11.95 -2.94 15.27
C GLN A 427 11.39 -4.33 14.98
N SER A 428 10.21 -4.44 14.39
CA SER A 428 9.56 -5.72 14.10
C SER A 428 10.17 -6.42 12.89
N GLU A 429 10.33 -7.73 12.96
CA GLU A 429 10.74 -8.61 11.85
C GLU A 429 9.56 -9.01 10.97
N VAL A 430 8.32 -8.78 11.42
CA VAL A 430 7.09 -9.23 10.76
C VAL A 430 6.17 -8.04 10.53
N TRP A 431 5.46 -8.09 9.41
CA TRP A 431 4.44 -7.10 9.05
C TRP A 431 3.14 -7.36 9.83
N TRP A 432 2.75 -6.47 10.73
CA TRP A 432 1.51 -6.61 11.52
C TRP A 432 0.23 -6.62 10.64
N HIS A 433 0.23 -5.94 9.51
CA HIS A 433 -0.92 -5.83 8.60
C HIS A 433 -0.97 -6.95 7.55
N LYS A 434 0.02 -7.83 7.51
CA LYS A 434 0.01 -9.03 6.68
C LYS A 434 -0.54 -10.20 7.50
N SER A 435 -0.76 -11.31 6.86
CA SER A 435 -1.20 -12.51 7.56
C SER A 435 -0.12 -13.00 8.54
N ILE A 436 -0.08 -12.42 9.74
CA ILE A 436 0.80 -12.88 10.83
C ILE A 436 0.67 -14.39 10.99
N GLN A 437 -0.55 -14.87 10.85
CA GLN A 437 -0.80 -16.28 10.84
C GLN A 437 -0.05 -17.04 9.73
N LYS A 438 0.20 -16.48 8.58
CA LYS A 438 0.88 -17.14 7.46
C LYS A 438 2.41 -16.92 7.51
N THR A 439 2.86 -15.73 7.82
CA THR A 439 4.27 -15.31 7.67
C THR A 439 5.00 -15.07 9.00
N GLY A 440 4.28 -14.94 10.10
CA GLY A 440 4.87 -14.61 11.41
C GLY A 440 5.84 -15.66 11.94
N PHE A 441 5.74 -16.89 11.44
CA PHE A 441 6.62 -17.99 11.83
C PHE A 441 7.92 -18.06 10.99
N TYR A 442 8.02 -17.36 9.87
CA TYR A 442 9.19 -17.48 8.97
C TYR A 442 10.51 -17.12 9.68
N PRO A 443 10.63 -16.02 10.42
CA PRO A 443 11.87 -15.71 11.14
C PRO A 443 12.24 -16.75 12.21
N GLU A 444 11.25 -17.34 12.87
CA GLU A 444 11.49 -18.40 13.84
C GLU A 444 11.93 -19.69 13.16
N PHE A 445 11.26 -20.07 12.07
CA PHE A 445 11.62 -21.23 11.25
C PHE A 445 13.04 -21.11 10.71
N SER A 446 13.39 -19.97 10.13
CA SER A 446 14.75 -19.71 9.63
C SER A 446 15.78 -19.89 10.75
N ARG A 447 15.55 -19.32 11.93
CA ARG A 447 16.47 -19.49 13.08
C ARG A 447 16.60 -20.94 13.56
N ILE A 448 15.55 -21.76 13.46
CA ILE A 448 15.63 -23.20 13.76
C ILE A 448 16.51 -23.90 12.73
N VAL A 449 16.27 -23.67 11.44
CA VAL A 449 17.02 -24.27 10.34
C VAL A 449 18.49 -23.84 10.38
N ASP A 450 18.76 -22.55 10.58
CA ASP A 450 20.13 -21.99 10.56
C ASP A 450 21.01 -22.47 11.71
N ARG A 451 20.42 -23.03 12.78
CA ARG A 451 21.17 -23.65 13.89
C ARG A 451 21.73 -25.02 13.55
N THR A 452 21.23 -25.66 12.50
CA THR A 452 21.71 -26.98 12.08
C THR A 452 22.92 -26.86 11.15
N THR A 453 23.74 -27.93 11.07
CA THR A 453 25.04 -27.89 10.37
C THR A 453 24.87 -27.93 8.86
N ASN A 454 24.03 -28.85 8.35
CA ASN A 454 23.81 -29.08 6.92
C ASN A 454 22.32 -29.34 6.66
N PRO A 455 21.46 -28.28 6.73
CA PRO A 455 20.03 -28.42 6.61
C PRO A 455 19.56 -28.55 5.17
N LEU A 456 18.51 -29.38 5.00
CA LEU A 456 17.73 -29.46 3.78
C LEU A 456 16.29 -29.03 4.03
N ILE A 457 15.77 -28.11 3.23
CA ILE A 457 14.33 -27.77 3.22
C ILE A 457 13.68 -28.39 1.99
N ILE A 458 12.63 -29.14 2.18
CA ILE A 458 11.80 -29.70 1.11
C ILE A 458 10.48 -28.95 1.03
N SER A 459 10.10 -28.58 -0.19
CA SER A 459 8.80 -27.96 -0.48
C SER A 459 8.32 -28.32 -1.88
N ASP A 460 7.05 -28.04 -2.17
CA ASP A 460 6.49 -28.27 -3.50
C ASP A 460 5.98 -26.99 -4.18
N SER A 461 5.67 -27.10 -5.47
CA SER A 461 5.27 -25.97 -6.32
C SER A 461 3.96 -25.29 -5.92
N SER A 462 3.15 -25.90 -5.04
CA SER A 462 1.89 -25.30 -4.55
C SER A 462 2.14 -24.01 -3.75
N ASN A 463 3.34 -23.85 -3.18
CA ASN A 463 3.73 -22.71 -2.36
C ASN A 463 5.02 -22.03 -2.85
N ALA A 464 5.27 -22.06 -4.17
CA ALA A 464 6.52 -21.58 -4.77
C ALA A 464 6.92 -20.17 -4.33
N ILE A 465 5.98 -19.24 -4.27
CA ILE A 465 6.26 -17.85 -3.87
C ILE A 465 6.52 -17.72 -2.36
N ASP A 466 5.93 -18.57 -1.53
CA ASP A 466 6.21 -18.58 -0.08
C ASP A 466 7.65 -19.07 0.18
N VAL A 467 8.12 -20.06 -0.58
CA VAL A 467 9.53 -20.53 -0.55
C VAL A 467 10.47 -19.43 -1.06
N LEU A 468 10.10 -18.76 -2.15
CA LEU A 468 10.86 -17.63 -2.69
C LEU A 468 10.94 -16.47 -1.68
N SER A 469 9.89 -16.20 -0.93
CA SER A 469 9.86 -15.23 0.16
C SER A 469 10.75 -15.68 1.34
N LEU A 470 10.66 -16.94 1.74
CA LEU A 470 11.46 -17.51 2.83
C LEU A 470 12.96 -17.44 2.53
N SER A 471 13.37 -17.65 1.26
CA SER A 471 14.78 -17.68 0.86
C SER A 471 15.58 -16.45 1.29
N HIS A 472 14.93 -15.28 1.43
CA HIS A 472 15.58 -14.06 1.92
C HIS A 472 15.95 -14.08 3.42
N SER A 473 15.41 -15.03 4.17
CA SER A 473 15.64 -15.16 5.61
C SER A 473 16.52 -16.35 5.98
N LEU A 474 16.98 -17.14 4.99
CA LEU A 474 17.78 -18.33 5.18
C LEU A 474 19.28 -18.05 5.04
N ASP A 475 20.08 -18.75 5.86
CA ASP A 475 21.54 -18.77 5.71
C ASP A 475 21.95 -19.41 4.37
N PRO A 476 22.99 -18.92 3.67
CA PRO A 476 23.48 -19.50 2.41
C PRO A 476 23.82 -21.00 2.45
N LYS A 477 24.15 -21.56 3.62
CA LYS A 477 24.44 -23.00 3.79
C LYS A 477 23.22 -23.90 3.65
N VAL A 478 22.00 -23.33 3.68
CA VAL A 478 20.75 -24.10 3.57
C VAL A 478 20.58 -24.60 2.14
N HIS A 479 20.21 -25.85 2.02
CA HIS A 479 19.87 -26.46 0.74
C HIS A 479 18.36 -26.60 0.58
N LEU A 480 17.90 -26.50 -0.65
CA LEU A 480 16.48 -26.59 -1.00
C LEU A 480 16.27 -27.76 -1.97
N GLN A 481 15.29 -28.62 -1.70
CA GLN A 481 14.79 -29.58 -2.67
C GLN A 481 13.34 -29.24 -3.01
N LEU A 482 13.14 -28.70 -4.21
CA LEU A 482 11.87 -28.16 -4.67
C LEU A 482 11.25 -29.06 -5.71
N LEU A 483 10.01 -29.48 -5.48
CA LEU A 483 9.36 -30.55 -6.21
C LEU A 483 8.12 -30.07 -6.98
N PRO A 484 7.82 -30.66 -8.14
CA PRO A 484 6.46 -30.60 -8.66
C PRO A 484 5.48 -31.19 -7.63
N ALA A 485 4.26 -30.68 -7.57
CA ALA A 485 3.26 -31.07 -6.56
C ALA A 485 2.92 -32.58 -6.49
N THR A 486 3.26 -33.34 -7.54
CA THR A 486 2.91 -34.77 -7.69
C THR A 486 4.09 -35.71 -7.46
N VAL A 487 5.31 -35.19 -7.27
CA VAL A 487 6.54 -35.99 -7.19
C VAL A 487 6.96 -36.19 -5.74
N VAL A 488 7.31 -37.44 -5.39
CA VAL A 488 7.91 -37.77 -4.10
C VAL A 488 9.43 -37.73 -4.23
N PRO A 489 10.15 -36.93 -3.41
CA PRO A 489 11.60 -36.85 -3.49
C PRO A 489 12.26 -38.11 -2.97
N GLN A 490 13.46 -38.43 -3.47
CA GLN A 490 14.41 -39.18 -2.70
C GLN A 490 15.22 -38.21 -1.84
N VAL A 491 15.15 -38.36 -0.52
CA VAL A 491 15.89 -37.49 0.40
C VAL A 491 17.34 -37.97 0.50
N PRO A 492 18.35 -37.17 0.07
CA PRO A 492 19.75 -37.57 0.16
C PRO A 492 20.19 -37.73 1.62
N GLY A 493 20.99 -38.77 1.89
CA GLY A 493 21.42 -39.09 3.27
C GLY A 493 22.54 -38.20 3.83
N GLN A 494 23.02 -37.23 3.07
CA GLN A 494 24.13 -36.37 3.46
C GLN A 494 23.75 -35.18 4.36
N PHE A 495 22.45 -34.91 4.51
CA PHE A 495 21.96 -33.78 5.29
C PHE A 495 21.79 -34.15 6.77
N SER A 496 22.21 -33.25 7.65
CA SER A 496 22.09 -33.45 9.10
C SER A 496 20.64 -33.39 9.57
N ASP A 497 19.85 -32.50 8.98
CA ASP A 497 18.47 -32.24 9.32
C ASP A 497 17.64 -31.95 8.07
N VAL A 498 16.44 -32.47 8.04
CA VAL A 498 15.51 -32.30 6.92
C VAL A 498 14.22 -31.66 7.42
N PHE A 499 13.81 -30.59 6.76
CA PHE A 499 12.63 -29.82 7.11
C PHE A 499 11.62 -29.81 5.98
N LEU A 500 10.33 -29.83 6.31
CA LEU A 500 9.24 -29.53 5.37
C LEU A 500 8.75 -28.11 5.60
N PHE A 501 8.70 -27.32 4.55
CA PHE A 501 8.16 -25.96 4.57
C PHE A 501 6.96 -25.83 3.64
N SER A 502 5.80 -25.50 4.21
CA SER A 502 4.54 -25.31 3.49
C SER A 502 4.22 -26.43 2.47
N ALA A 503 4.70 -27.66 2.75
CA ALA A 503 4.50 -28.80 1.86
C ALA A 503 3.01 -29.17 1.77
N SER A 504 2.58 -29.62 0.59
CA SER A 504 1.23 -30.15 0.39
C SER A 504 0.99 -31.39 1.26
N ILE A 505 -0.27 -31.66 1.62
CA ILE A 505 -0.63 -32.86 2.38
C ILE A 505 -0.15 -34.13 1.67
N PRO A 506 -0.34 -34.29 0.34
CA PRO A 506 0.15 -35.46 -0.37
C PRO A 506 1.67 -35.66 -0.27
N LEU A 507 2.46 -34.58 -0.37
CA LEU A 507 3.92 -34.68 -0.24
C LEU A 507 4.33 -35.18 1.15
N ARG A 508 3.75 -34.63 2.20
CA ARG A 508 4.04 -35.05 3.59
C ARG A 508 3.68 -36.51 3.82
N GLU A 509 2.44 -36.91 3.46
CA GLU A 509 1.98 -38.29 3.65
C GLU A 509 2.81 -39.30 2.86
N ASN A 510 3.23 -38.95 1.66
CA ASN A 510 4.09 -39.80 0.85
C ASN A 510 5.48 -40.00 1.49
N LEU A 511 6.09 -38.95 2.02
CA LEU A 511 7.38 -39.07 2.72
C LEU A 511 7.26 -39.95 3.97
N GLU A 512 6.17 -39.83 4.73
CA GLU A 512 5.92 -40.66 5.91
C GLU A 512 5.70 -42.13 5.52
N LYS A 513 4.91 -42.41 4.46
CA LYS A 513 4.54 -43.77 4.05
C LYS A 513 5.65 -44.51 3.26
N THR A 514 6.40 -43.79 2.40
CA THR A 514 7.34 -44.44 1.45
C THR A 514 8.79 -44.43 1.91
N GLN A 515 9.19 -43.47 2.75
CA GLN A 515 10.61 -43.31 3.12
C GLN A 515 10.88 -43.40 4.63
N ASN A 516 9.89 -43.83 5.40
CA ASN A 516 9.97 -44.01 6.85
C ASN A 516 10.40 -42.74 7.61
N PHE A 517 9.94 -41.58 7.18
CA PHE A 517 10.08 -40.36 7.95
C PHE A 517 8.90 -40.16 8.88
N GLN A 518 9.16 -39.60 10.04
CA GLN A 518 8.15 -39.06 10.94
C GLN A 518 8.20 -37.53 10.86
N ALA A 519 7.11 -36.89 10.46
CA ALA A 519 7.01 -35.44 10.39
C ALA A 519 6.58 -34.89 11.77
N GLN A 520 7.52 -34.31 12.51
CA GLN A 520 7.28 -33.64 13.77
C GLN A 520 6.93 -32.17 13.55
N PRO A 521 5.73 -31.70 13.94
CA PRO A 521 5.33 -30.33 13.70
C PRO A 521 6.18 -29.34 14.53
N LEU A 522 6.79 -28.38 13.88
CA LEU A 522 7.52 -27.27 14.53
C LEU A 522 6.58 -26.16 15.00
N SER A 523 5.33 -26.18 14.54
CA SER A 523 4.28 -25.24 14.95
C SER A 523 2.93 -25.94 14.96
N LYS A 524 2.11 -25.66 15.98
CA LYS A 524 0.74 -26.20 16.09
C LYS A 524 -0.22 -25.70 15.00
N THR A 525 0.10 -24.57 14.38
CA THR A 525 -0.79 -23.87 13.45
C THR A 525 -0.21 -23.77 12.03
N ARG A 526 0.98 -24.35 11.78
CA ARG A 526 1.74 -24.17 10.55
C ARG A 526 2.07 -25.50 9.88
N ASN A 527 2.08 -25.46 8.56
CA ASN A 527 2.49 -26.59 7.72
C ASN A 527 4.04 -26.61 7.59
N VAL A 528 4.73 -26.70 8.74
CA VAL A 528 6.20 -26.78 8.84
C VAL A 528 6.57 -27.91 9.81
N PHE A 529 7.47 -28.80 9.36
CA PHE A 529 7.81 -30.00 10.10
C PHE A 529 9.31 -30.25 10.07
N HIS A 530 9.83 -30.85 11.12
CA HIS A 530 11.13 -31.50 11.12
C HIS A 530 10.93 -32.99 10.80
N LEU A 531 11.66 -33.51 9.82
CA LEU A 531 11.58 -34.91 9.41
C LEU A 531 12.65 -35.71 10.14
N THR A 532 12.22 -36.67 10.93
CA THR A 532 13.11 -37.62 11.62
C THR A 532 12.98 -38.99 10.95
N LYS A 533 14.10 -39.57 10.54
CA LYS A 533 14.13 -40.93 9.96
C LYS A 533 13.86 -41.97 11.03
N LEU A 534 12.84 -42.78 10.86
CA LEU A 534 12.55 -43.86 11.79
C LEU A 534 13.59 -44.98 11.68
N PRO A 535 14.06 -45.58 12.82
CA PRO A 535 14.95 -46.74 12.78
C PRO A 535 14.30 -47.91 12.05
N ALA A 536 15.12 -48.69 11.34
CA ALA A 536 14.63 -49.82 10.51
C ALA A 536 13.91 -50.92 11.35
N LEU A 537 14.02 -50.90 12.67
CA LEU A 537 13.44 -51.86 13.62
C LEU A 537 11.92 -51.68 13.89
N LEU A 538 11.33 -50.58 13.45
CA LEU A 538 9.88 -50.29 13.65
C LEU A 538 9.03 -50.61 12.38
N ARG A 539 9.51 -51.49 11.50
CA ARG A 539 8.69 -52.02 10.40
C ARG A 539 7.72 -53.08 10.98
N LYS A 540 6.51 -52.67 11.31
CA LYS A 540 5.35 -53.55 11.41
C LYS A 540 4.30 -53.12 10.44
#